data_de048f00dc3d5187796986eff9b20194
#
_entry.id   de048f00dc3d5187796986eff9b20194
#
_cell.length_a   1.000
_cell.length_b   1.000
_cell.length_c   1.000
_cell.angle_alpha   90.00
_cell.angle_beta   90.00
_cell.angle_gamma   90.00
#
_symmetry.space_group_name_H-M   'P 1'
#
loop_
_entity.id
_entity.type
_entity.pdbx_description
1 polymer ?
#
loop_
_entity_poly.entity_id
_entity_poly.type
_entity_poly.pdbx_seq_one_letter_code
_entity_poly.pdbx_strand_id
1 'polypeptide(L)'
;MSVWALGLNHHSAPLDIRGRFAFALEHMAPALHGLRQNIPHQPEAAIVSTCNRTEVYCAGSRVEIDHTLHWLAQAGGVPAKTLRSYTYVLQDDTAARHAFRVASGLDSMVLGEPQILGQMKHAARAAPRAGSLGPTLNQMLQRSFAVAKQVRNS
;
A
#
# COMPACT_ATOMS: atom_id res chain seq x y z
N MET A 1 -1.93 7.08 17.28
CA MET A 1 -1.56 6.88 15.87
C MET A 1 -2.20 5.62 15.35
N SER A 2 -2.85 5.70 14.21
CA SER A 2 -3.52 4.54 13.58
C SER A 2 -2.74 4.09 12.37
N VAL A 3 -2.86 2.79 12.05
CA VAL A 3 -2.35 2.22 10.80
C VAL A 3 -3.54 1.97 9.88
N TRP A 4 -3.39 2.26 8.59
CA TRP A 4 -4.42 1.88 7.62
C TRP A 4 -3.77 1.47 6.30
N ALA A 5 -4.53 0.69 5.54
CA ALA A 5 -4.21 0.36 4.15
C ALA A 5 -5.38 0.80 3.28
N LEU A 6 -5.09 1.61 2.28
CA LEU A 6 -6.05 2.03 1.26
C LEU A 6 -5.58 1.44 -0.06
N GLY A 7 -6.43 0.71 -0.74
CA GLY A 7 -5.97 0.09 -1.96
C GLY A 7 -7.06 -0.39 -2.89
N LEU A 8 -6.62 -0.89 -4.03
CA LEU A 8 -7.43 -1.60 -4.99
C LEU A 8 -6.65 -2.82 -5.49
N ASN A 9 -7.37 -3.88 -5.80
CA ASN A 9 -6.76 -5.13 -6.27
C ASN A 9 -7.65 -5.82 -7.30
N HIS A 10 -7.25 -7.03 -7.70
CA HIS A 10 -7.97 -7.82 -8.71
C HIS A 10 -9.39 -8.20 -8.29
N HIS A 11 -9.73 -8.16 -6.99
CA HIS A 11 -11.10 -8.39 -6.51
C HIS A 11 -11.94 -7.13 -6.55
N SER A 12 -11.35 -5.96 -6.35
CA SER A 12 -12.08 -4.71 -6.16
C SER A 12 -12.18 -3.86 -7.43
N ALA A 13 -11.29 -4.06 -8.40
CA ALA A 13 -11.21 -3.21 -9.58
C ALA A 13 -10.81 -3.98 -10.83
N PRO A 14 -11.39 -3.63 -12.01
CA PRO A 14 -10.98 -4.24 -13.27
C PRO A 14 -9.58 -3.78 -13.71
N LEU A 15 -9.00 -4.49 -14.66
CA LEU A 15 -7.62 -4.28 -15.09
C LEU A 15 -7.35 -2.85 -15.61
N ASP A 16 -8.28 -2.28 -16.36
CA ASP A 16 -8.12 -0.93 -16.90
C ASP A 16 -8.06 0.13 -15.79
N ILE A 17 -8.83 -0.05 -14.72
CA ILE A 17 -8.77 0.83 -13.55
C ILE A 17 -7.47 0.61 -12.79
N ARG A 18 -7.08 -0.64 -12.55
CA ARG A 18 -5.82 -0.94 -11.84
C ARG A 18 -4.61 -0.33 -12.53
N GLY A 19 -4.58 -0.38 -13.86
CA GLY A 19 -3.48 0.17 -14.65
C GLY A 19 -3.26 1.66 -14.47
N ARG A 20 -4.31 2.42 -14.14
CA ARG A 20 -4.20 3.86 -13.89
C ARG A 20 -3.47 4.18 -12.60
N PHE A 21 -3.37 3.24 -11.68
CA PHE A 21 -2.77 3.44 -10.35
C PHE A 21 -1.48 2.66 -10.16
N ALA A 22 -0.92 2.10 -11.23
CA ALA A 22 0.36 1.42 -11.17
C ALA A 22 1.50 2.43 -11.02
N PHE A 23 2.40 2.16 -10.07
CA PHE A 23 3.58 3.00 -9.82
C PHE A 23 4.82 2.21 -10.16
N ALA A 24 5.61 2.72 -11.11
CA ALA A 24 6.92 2.15 -11.42
C ALA A 24 7.88 2.40 -10.25
N LEU A 25 8.86 1.51 -10.07
CA LEU A 25 9.80 1.58 -8.96
C LEU A 25 10.53 2.93 -8.89
N GLU A 26 10.95 3.46 -10.04
CA GLU A 26 11.66 4.74 -10.12
C GLU A 26 10.77 5.94 -9.76
N HIS A 27 9.45 5.78 -9.78
CA HIS A 27 8.50 6.85 -9.45
C HIS A 27 7.95 6.76 -8.02
N MET A 28 8.31 5.73 -7.27
CA MET A 28 7.74 5.54 -5.93
C MET A 28 8.17 6.61 -4.93
N ALA A 29 9.45 6.95 -4.89
CA ALA A 29 9.92 7.97 -3.95
C ALA A 29 9.30 9.34 -4.23
N PRO A 30 9.25 9.83 -5.49
CA PRO A 30 8.53 11.06 -5.81
C PRO A 30 7.03 10.99 -5.46
N ALA A 31 6.39 9.85 -5.71
CA ALA A 31 4.97 9.65 -5.38
C ALA A 31 4.73 9.75 -3.87
N LEU A 32 5.56 9.11 -3.06
CA LEU A 32 5.47 9.19 -1.60
C LEU A 32 5.69 10.61 -1.10
N HIS A 33 6.64 11.33 -1.69
CA HIS A 33 6.90 12.71 -1.34
C HIS A 33 5.65 13.58 -1.64
N GLY A 34 5.06 13.41 -2.81
CA GLY A 34 3.84 14.12 -3.20
C GLY A 34 2.66 13.78 -2.29
N LEU A 35 2.50 12.51 -1.93
CA LEU A 35 1.47 12.08 -1.00
C LEU A 35 1.60 12.81 0.34
N ARG A 36 2.80 12.81 0.92
CA ARG A 36 3.03 13.42 2.24
C ARG A 36 2.84 14.92 2.22
N GLN A 37 3.20 15.60 1.13
CA GLN A 37 3.00 17.04 1.00
C GLN A 37 1.51 17.42 0.95
N ASN A 38 0.66 16.54 0.44
CA ASN A 38 -0.77 16.80 0.29
C ASN A 38 -1.60 16.35 1.48
N ILE A 39 -0.98 15.72 2.48
CA ILE A 39 -1.68 15.24 3.67
C ILE A 39 -1.17 15.99 4.89
N PRO A 40 -2.08 16.60 5.71
CA PRO A 40 -1.69 17.25 6.95
C PRO A 40 -0.92 16.29 7.86
N HIS A 41 0.06 16.83 8.59
CA HIS A 41 0.87 16.09 9.57
C HIS A 41 1.78 15.00 8.97
N GLN A 42 1.87 14.91 7.64
CA GLN A 42 2.81 14.04 6.93
C GLN A 42 2.91 12.63 7.55
N PRO A 43 1.90 11.77 7.34
CA PRO A 43 1.91 10.42 7.93
C PRO A 43 3.06 9.58 7.41
N GLU A 44 3.39 8.51 8.16
CA GLU A 44 4.26 7.47 7.60
C GLU A 44 3.53 6.81 6.43
N ALA A 45 4.22 6.52 5.35
CA ALA A 45 3.60 5.96 4.16
C ALA A 45 4.54 5.06 3.37
N ALA A 46 3.98 4.00 2.80
CA ALA A 46 4.66 3.13 1.84
C ALA A 46 3.64 2.69 0.78
N ILE A 47 4.09 2.53 -0.46
CA ILE A 47 3.25 2.11 -1.58
C ILE A 47 3.71 0.73 -2.06
N VAL A 48 2.75 -0.20 -2.17
CA VAL A 48 2.96 -1.49 -2.82
C VAL A 48 2.20 -1.46 -4.14
N SER A 49 2.90 -1.64 -5.26
CA SER A 49 2.28 -1.61 -6.59
C SER A 49 2.76 -2.81 -7.41
N THR A 50 1.82 -3.62 -7.86
CA THR A 50 2.05 -4.77 -8.74
C THR A 50 1.01 -4.74 -9.85
N CYS A 51 1.05 -5.70 -10.77
CA CYS A 51 0.01 -5.81 -11.80
C CYS A 51 -1.37 -6.15 -11.22
N ASN A 52 -1.43 -6.68 -9.99
CA ASN A 52 -2.65 -7.14 -9.36
C ASN A 52 -3.18 -6.22 -8.29
N ARG A 53 -2.39 -5.27 -7.80
CA ARG A 53 -2.80 -4.37 -6.72
C ARG A 53 -1.98 -3.11 -6.65
N THR A 54 -2.58 -2.07 -6.11
CA THR A 54 -1.89 -0.89 -5.62
C THR A 54 -2.45 -0.58 -4.24
N GLU A 55 -1.57 -0.53 -3.25
CA GLU A 55 -1.95 -0.30 -1.85
C GLU A 55 -1.06 0.76 -1.24
N VAL A 56 -1.66 1.68 -0.51
CA VAL A 56 -0.95 2.70 0.27
C VAL A 56 -1.10 2.33 1.74
N TYR A 57 0.01 2.01 2.38
CA TYR A 57 0.05 1.71 3.81
C TYR A 57 0.51 2.96 4.53
N CYS A 58 -0.23 3.38 5.55
CA CYS A 58 0.05 4.60 6.29
C CYS A 58 -0.04 4.38 7.79
N ALA A 59 0.67 5.24 8.54
CA ALA A 59 0.51 5.36 9.99
C ALA A 59 0.37 6.84 10.30
N GLY A 60 -0.76 7.22 10.92
CA GLY A 60 -1.09 8.60 11.21
C GLY A 60 -2.48 8.73 11.79
N SER A 61 -3.14 9.87 11.54
CA SER A 61 -4.50 10.11 11.99
C SER A 61 -5.51 9.55 10.99
N ARG A 62 -6.60 8.98 11.48
CA ARG A 62 -7.67 8.42 10.64
C ARG A 62 -8.32 9.45 9.72
N VAL A 63 -8.31 10.72 10.10
CA VAL A 63 -8.85 11.79 9.24
C VAL A 63 -8.06 11.92 7.94
N GLU A 64 -6.84 11.43 7.90
CA GLU A 64 -5.97 11.49 6.74
C GLU A 64 -6.29 10.43 5.68
N ILE A 65 -7.15 9.45 6.00
CA ILE A 65 -7.55 8.40 5.05
C ILE A 65 -8.22 9.03 3.83
N ASP A 66 -9.13 9.97 4.05
CA ASP A 66 -9.84 10.64 2.96
C ASP A 66 -8.90 11.48 2.10
N HIS A 67 -7.95 12.16 2.71
CA HIS A 67 -6.91 12.89 1.98
C HIS A 67 -6.08 11.94 1.11
N THR A 68 -5.75 10.77 1.62
CA THR A 68 -5.01 9.75 0.88
C THR A 68 -5.79 9.28 -0.35
N LEU A 69 -7.10 9.06 -0.19
CA LEU A 69 -7.96 8.67 -1.31
C LEU A 69 -7.98 9.76 -2.39
N HIS A 70 -8.12 11.02 -2.01
CA HIS A 70 -8.13 12.13 -2.95
C HIS A 70 -6.80 12.27 -3.67
N TRP A 71 -5.68 12.11 -2.96
CA TRP A 71 -4.38 12.12 -3.59
C TRP A 71 -4.23 11.00 -4.62
N LEU A 72 -4.65 9.78 -4.25
CA LEU A 72 -4.56 8.64 -5.16
C LEU A 72 -5.43 8.86 -6.41
N ALA A 73 -6.65 9.35 -6.23
CA ALA A 73 -7.56 9.66 -7.32
C ALA A 73 -6.93 10.63 -8.32
N GLN A 74 -6.31 11.69 -7.81
CA GLN A 74 -5.63 12.68 -8.63
C GLN A 74 -4.44 12.07 -9.39
N ALA A 75 -3.68 11.21 -8.73
CA ALA A 75 -2.53 10.55 -9.33
C ALA A 75 -2.93 9.66 -10.53
N GLY A 76 -4.08 8.98 -10.44
CA GLY A 76 -4.59 8.12 -11.52
C GLY A 76 -5.52 8.79 -12.50
N GLY A 77 -5.86 10.07 -12.29
CA GLY A 77 -6.76 10.80 -13.16
C GLY A 77 -8.20 10.32 -13.14
N VAL A 78 -8.67 9.83 -11.98
CA VAL A 78 -10.03 9.33 -11.78
C VAL A 78 -10.71 10.16 -10.70
N PRO A 79 -12.00 10.54 -10.86
CA PRO A 79 -12.70 11.26 -9.79
C PRO A 79 -12.69 10.46 -8.47
N ALA A 80 -12.52 11.14 -7.35
CA ALA A 80 -12.46 10.48 -6.03
C ALA A 80 -13.70 9.63 -5.75
N LYS A 81 -14.88 10.10 -6.14
CA LYS A 81 -16.14 9.36 -5.98
C LYS A 81 -16.09 8.03 -6.73
N THR A 82 -15.57 8.05 -7.96
CA THR A 82 -15.43 6.84 -8.79
C THR A 82 -14.41 5.90 -8.18
N LEU A 83 -13.25 6.41 -7.79
CA LEU A 83 -12.21 5.59 -7.18
C LEU A 83 -12.71 4.91 -5.90
N ARG A 84 -13.48 5.61 -5.09
CA ARG A 84 -14.01 5.08 -3.83
C ARG A 84 -14.78 3.78 -4.04
N SER A 85 -15.50 3.64 -5.16
CA SER A 85 -16.27 2.42 -5.45
C SER A 85 -15.40 1.21 -5.79
N TYR A 86 -14.11 1.43 -6.09
CA TYR A 86 -13.17 0.36 -6.44
C TYR A 86 -12.14 0.08 -5.35
N THR A 87 -12.16 0.85 -4.25
CA THR A 87 -11.15 0.74 -3.20
C THR A 87 -11.70 0.09 -1.94
N TYR A 88 -10.78 -0.41 -1.14
CA TYR A 88 -11.05 -0.86 0.22
C TYR A 88 -10.16 -0.09 1.18
N VAL A 89 -10.62 0.05 2.41
CA VAL A 89 -9.86 0.64 3.51
C VAL A 89 -9.83 -0.36 4.65
N LEU A 90 -8.64 -0.69 5.11
CA LEU A 90 -8.43 -1.58 6.24
C LEU A 90 -7.71 -0.79 7.32
N GLN A 91 -8.10 -1.00 8.57
CA GLN A 91 -7.59 -0.22 9.70
C GLN A 91 -7.04 -1.13 10.80
N ASP A 92 -5.96 -0.67 11.44
CA ASP A 92 -5.35 -1.28 12.62
C ASP A 92 -5.06 -2.78 12.42
N ASP A 93 -5.61 -3.65 13.26
CA ASP A 93 -5.33 -5.09 13.18
C ASP A 93 -5.70 -5.70 11.82
N THR A 94 -6.76 -5.20 11.20
CA THR A 94 -7.17 -5.67 9.88
C THR A 94 -6.15 -5.29 8.82
N ALA A 95 -5.59 -4.09 8.90
CA ALA A 95 -4.52 -3.65 8.00
C ALA A 95 -3.26 -4.51 8.18
N ALA A 96 -2.88 -4.78 9.43
CA ALA A 96 -1.71 -5.61 9.73
C ALA A 96 -1.88 -7.04 9.20
N ARG A 97 -3.04 -7.66 9.44
CA ARG A 97 -3.35 -9.00 8.92
C ARG A 97 -3.30 -9.03 7.41
N HIS A 98 -3.84 -8.00 6.77
CA HIS A 98 -3.82 -7.90 5.32
C HIS A 98 -2.39 -7.83 4.79
N ALA A 99 -1.53 -7.03 5.41
CA ALA A 99 -0.12 -6.94 5.04
C ALA A 99 0.57 -8.30 5.16
N PHE A 100 0.29 -9.05 6.23
CA PHE A 100 0.84 -10.40 6.43
C PHE A 100 0.38 -11.36 5.33
N ARG A 101 -0.91 -11.32 4.97
CA ARG A 101 -1.47 -12.17 3.92
C ARG A 101 -0.88 -11.83 2.55
N VAL A 102 -0.76 -10.55 2.24
CA VAL A 102 -0.19 -10.08 0.97
C VAL A 102 1.28 -10.51 0.86
N ALA A 103 2.07 -10.27 1.89
CA ALA A 103 3.48 -10.63 1.90
C ALA A 103 3.69 -12.15 1.77
N SER A 104 2.78 -12.94 2.33
CA SER A 104 2.83 -14.41 2.30
C SER A 104 2.28 -14.99 1.00
N GLY A 105 1.76 -14.18 0.09
CA GLY A 105 1.16 -14.63 -1.16
C GLY A 105 -0.25 -15.23 -1.03
N LEU A 106 -0.87 -15.10 0.16
CA LEU A 106 -2.19 -15.70 0.40
C LEU A 106 -3.34 -14.89 -0.18
N ASP A 107 -3.08 -13.63 -0.55
CA ASP A 107 -4.07 -12.74 -1.14
C ASP A 107 -3.81 -12.48 -2.63
N SER A 108 -2.99 -13.30 -3.27
CA SER A 108 -2.63 -13.16 -4.68
C SER A 108 -3.61 -13.91 -5.58
N MET A 109 -3.71 -13.50 -6.87
CA MET A 109 -4.51 -14.20 -7.87
C MET A 109 -4.03 -15.65 -8.03
N VAL A 110 -2.72 -15.83 -7.96
CA VAL A 110 -2.10 -17.16 -7.95
C VAL A 110 -1.53 -17.36 -6.55
N LEU A 111 -2.02 -18.37 -5.85
CA LEU A 111 -1.60 -18.66 -4.48
C LEU A 111 -0.08 -18.89 -4.45
N GLY A 112 0.59 -18.23 -3.52
CA GLY A 112 2.03 -18.37 -3.35
C GLY A 112 2.87 -17.59 -4.35
N GLU A 113 2.30 -16.58 -5.02
CA GLU A 113 3.05 -15.73 -5.97
C GLU A 113 4.36 -15.25 -5.34
N PRO A 114 5.54 -15.63 -5.90
CA PRO A 114 6.82 -15.34 -5.25
C PRO A 114 7.24 -13.87 -5.36
N GLN A 115 6.68 -13.14 -6.31
CA GLN A 115 7.09 -11.76 -6.62
C GLN A 115 6.59 -10.76 -5.59
N ILE A 116 5.49 -11.05 -4.91
CA ILE A 116 4.84 -10.07 -4.03
C ILE A 116 5.72 -9.69 -2.83
N LEU A 117 6.43 -10.64 -2.25
CA LEU A 117 7.32 -10.34 -1.13
C LEU A 117 8.45 -9.41 -1.57
N GLY A 118 9.04 -9.65 -2.73
CA GLY A 118 10.06 -8.76 -3.31
C GLY A 118 9.53 -7.36 -3.54
N GLN A 119 8.31 -7.24 -4.06
CA GLN A 119 7.66 -5.96 -4.29
C GLN A 119 7.44 -5.19 -2.98
N MET A 120 7.00 -5.87 -1.92
CA MET A 120 6.81 -5.24 -0.62
C MET A 120 8.15 -4.81 -0.01
N LYS A 121 9.22 -5.58 -0.19
CA LYS A 121 10.55 -5.18 0.24
C LYS A 121 11.05 -3.96 -0.51
N HIS A 122 10.74 -3.83 -1.80
CA HIS A 122 11.02 -2.61 -2.56
C HIS A 122 10.27 -1.41 -2.00
N ALA A 123 9.00 -1.58 -1.63
CA ALA A 123 8.21 -0.52 -1.01
C ALA A 123 8.86 -0.05 0.30
N ALA A 124 9.33 -0.99 1.12
CA ALA A 124 10.01 -0.67 2.37
C ALA A 124 11.34 0.08 2.16
N ARG A 125 12.00 -0.12 1.02
CA ARG A 125 13.23 0.61 0.68
C ARG A 125 12.95 1.99 0.09
N ALA A 126 11.90 2.13 -0.71
CA ALA A 126 11.55 3.40 -1.32
C ALA A 126 11.06 4.41 -0.26
N ALA A 127 10.35 3.94 0.77
CA ALA A 127 9.83 4.81 1.82
C ALA A 127 10.93 5.55 2.59
N PRO A 128 12.03 4.90 3.04
CA PRO A 128 13.12 5.64 3.66
C PRO A 128 13.75 6.70 2.74
N ARG A 129 13.89 6.40 1.45
CA ARG A 129 14.44 7.35 0.48
C ARG A 129 13.57 8.58 0.35
N ALA A 130 12.25 8.44 0.50
CA ALA A 130 11.30 9.54 0.49
C ALA A 130 11.16 10.20 1.88
N GLY A 131 11.80 9.65 2.91
CA GLY A 131 11.65 10.11 4.28
C GLY A 131 10.30 9.78 4.88
N SER A 132 9.57 8.80 4.32
CA SER A 132 8.19 8.50 4.70
C SER A 132 8.05 7.31 5.65
N LEU A 133 9.13 6.57 5.94
CA LEU A 133 9.05 5.40 6.79
C LEU A 133 9.45 5.76 8.22
N GLY A 134 8.49 5.65 9.14
CA GLY A 134 8.71 5.80 10.56
C GLY A 134 8.65 4.47 11.29
N PRO A 135 8.81 4.48 12.64
CA PRO A 135 8.93 3.24 13.41
C PRO A 135 7.67 2.37 13.39
N THR A 136 6.48 2.95 13.37
CA THR A 136 5.22 2.19 13.40
C THR A 136 5.05 1.36 12.14
N LEU A 137 5.18 2.01 10.98
CA LEU A 137 4.99 1.34 9.70
C LEU A 137 6.13 0.36 9.40
N ASN A 138 7.37 0.74 9.74
CA ASN A 138 8.52 -0.14 9.57
C ASN A 138 8.34 -1.44 10.36
N GLN A 139 7.88 -1.35 11.61
CA GLN A 139 7.66 -2.53 12.44
C GLN A 139 6.62 -3.46 11.81
N MET A 140 5.52 -2.91 11.30
CA MET A 140 4.49 -3.70 10.64
C MET A 140 5.04 -4.41 9.41
N LEU A 141 5.79 -3.72 8.56
CA LEU A 141 6.37 -4.30 7.35
C LEU A 141 7.38 -5.39 7.68
N GLN A 142 8.26 -5.18 8.68
CA GLN A 142 9.25 -6.18 9.06
C GLN A 142 8.59 -7.43 9.64
N ARG A 143 7.52 -7.28 10.40
CA ARG A 143 6.73 -8.43 10.89
C ARG A 143 6.07 -9.18 9.74
N SER A 144 5.57 -8.46 8.74
CA SER A 144 4.99 -9.08 7.54
C SER A 144 6.01 -9.93 6.80
N PHE A 145 7.25 -9.46 6.68
CA PHE A 145 8.31 -10.20 6.02
C PHE A 145 8.70 -11.45 6.82
N ALA A 146 8.76 -11.35 8.14
CA ALA A 146 9.07 -12.50 9.01
C ALA A 146 7.99 -13.58 8.91
N VAL A 147 6.71 -13.19 8.93
CA VAL A 147 5.58 -14.11 8.76
C VAL A 147 5.63 -14.78 7.40
N ALA A 148 5.88 -14.01 6.35
CA ALA A 148 5.97 -14.53 4.98
C ALA A 148 7.08 -15.58 4.86
N LYS A 149 8.23 -15.34 5.48
CA LYS A 149 9.33 -16.28 5.48
C LYS A 149 8.94 -17.61 6.15
N GLN A 150 8.25 -17.54 7.27
CA GLN A 150 7.79 -18.75 7.98
C GLN A 150 6.78 -19.54 7.13
N VAL A 151 5.83 -18.85 6.49
CA VAL A 151 4.83 -19.49 5.63
C VAL A 151 5.49 -20.20 4.45
N ARG A 152 6.47 -19.56 3.81
CA ARG A 152 7.17 -20.14 2.64
C ARG A 152 8.07 -21.31 3.01
N ASN A 153 8.55 -21.37 4.25
CA ASN A 153 9.43 -22.43 4.74
C ASN A 153 8.65 -23.58 5.40
N SER A 154 7.34 -23.49 5.46
CA SER A 154 6.49 -24.53 6.05
C SER A 154 6.21 -25.68 5.12
#